data_29c27be191e0df6017ac1103a65bcc8f
#
_entry.id   29c27be191e0df6017ac1103a65bcc8f
#
_cell.length_a   1.000
_cell.length_b   1.000
_cell.length_c   1.000
_cell.angle_alpha   90.00
_cell.angle_beta   90.00
_cell.angle_gamma   90.00
#
_symmetry.space_group_name_H-M   'P 1'
#
loop_
_entity.id
_entity.type
_entity.pdbx_description
1 polymer ?
#
loop_
_entity_poly.entity_id
_entity_poly.type
_entity_poly.pdbx_seq_one_letter_code
_entity_poly.pdbx_strand_id
1 'polypeptide(L)'
;NYFVNTEGTEVVQNRTYARIMISASMKAEDGMELPLNMSYFAYDPKDLPSNDRMIADAKDMVKRLTVLRDAPVVDPYTGPAILSGPASGVFFHEIFGHRIEGHRLKGGGETFKKKVGELVLPADFQVYCDPTLRSYAGEELNGFYLYDDQGVKARRVDVVKDGILREFLMSRVPLDGFPHSNGHGRTAGGGDPVSRQSNLVVETTAPHTEAELRSMLIEEAKKQGKEYGYYFKEVTSGFTLTGEGGSLNSFNVTPLEVYRIYVDGRPDELVRGVDLIGTPL
;
A
#
# COMPACT_ATOMS: atom_id res chain seq x y z
N ASN A 1 -10.40 -20.07 14.51
CA ASN A 1 -11.02 -20.44 13.22
C ASN A 1 -10.90 -21.95 13.00
N TYR A 2 -12.00 -22.58 12.59
CA TYR A 2 -12.08 -23.99 12.23
C TYR A 2 -12.67 -24.07 10.81
N PHE A 3 -11.96 -24.76 9.92
CA PHE A 3 -12.36 -24.92 8.53
C PHE A 3 -12.40 -26.41 8.17
N VAL A 4 -13.48 -26.86 7.56
CA VAL A 4 -13.61 -28.19 6.98
C VAL A 4 -14.29 -28.09 5.62
N ASN A 5 -13.98 -29.02 4.72
CA ASN A 5 -14.63 -29.12 3.44
C ASN A 5 -14.89 -30.60 3.04
N THR A 6 -15.63 -30.80 1.97
CA THR A 6 -15.98 -32.14 1.45
C THR A 6 -14.80 -32.89 0.82
N GLU A 7 -13.67 -32.21 0.61
CA GLU A 7 -12.43 -32.82 0.10
C GLU A 7 -11.57 -33.42 1.22
N GLY A 8 -12.06 -33.40 2.47
CA GLY A 8 -11.37 -33.90 3.64
C GLY A 8 -10.33 -32.95 4.25
N THR A 9 -10.33 -31.69 3.85
CA THR A 9 -9.46 -30.69 4.48
C THR A 9 -10.02 -30.32 5.85
N GLU A 10 -9.17 -30.37 6.87
CA GLU A 10 -9.45 -29.91 8.22
C GLU A 10 -8.33 -29.00 8.68
N VAL A 11 -8.65 -27.73 8.98
CA VAL A 11 -7.69 -26.72 9.44
C VAL A 11 -8.20 -26.05 10.69
N VAL A 12 -7.39 -26.07 11.73
CA VAL A 12 -7.58 -25.28 12.94
C VAL A 12 -6.45 -24.27 13.04
N GLN A 13 -6.76 -23.01 12.90
CA GLN A 13 -5.77 -21.95 13.08
C GLN A 13 -6.35 -20.82 13.92
N ASN A 14 -5.62 -20.47 14.98
CA ASN A 14 -5.95 -19.37 15.85
C ASN A 14 -4.98 -18.23 15.63
N ARG A 15 -5.52 -17.02 15.65
CA ARG A 15 -4.74 -15.82 15.54
C ARG A 15 -5.22 -14.83 16.60
N THR A 16 -4.32 -14.48 17.50
CA THR A 16 -4.55 -13.47 18.53
C THR A 16 -3.70 -12.26 18.18
N TYR A 17 -4.26 -11.09 18.30
CA TYR A 17 -3.55 -9.83 18.16
C TYR A 17 -4.27 -8.73 18.94
N ALA A 18 -3.55 -7.68 19.25
CA ALA A 18 -4.07 -6.45 19.78
C ALA A 18 -3.83 -5.31 18.80
N ARG A 19 -4.79 -4.42 18.66
CA ARG A 19 -4.66 -3.22 17.85
C ARG A 19 -5.28 -2.04 18.58
N ILE A 20 -4.54 -0.94 18.63
CA ILE A 20 -5.02 0.34 19.13
C ILE A 20 -5.00 1.34 17.98
N MET A 21 -6.11 2.01 17.76
CA MET A 21 -6.21 3.09 16.76
C MET A 21 -6.55 4.39 17.48
N ILE A 22 -5.84 5.45 17.14
CA ILE A 22 -6.09 6.80 17.62
C ILE A 22 -6.36 7.65 16.38
N SER A 23 -7.50 8.35 16.39
CA SER A 23 -7.89 9.24 15.29
C SER A 23 -8.23 10.61 15.84
N ALA A 24 -7.86 11.64 15.10
CA ALA A 24 -8.26 13.00 15.35
C ALA A 24 -8.59 13.69 14.02
N SER A 25 -9.48 14.63 14.04
CA SER A 25 -9.79 15.46 12.88
C SER A 25 -9.91 16.93 13.29
N MET A 26 -9.61 17.79 12.34
CA MET A 26 -9.76 19.24 12.47
C MET A 26 -10.39 19.78 11.18
N LYS A 27 -11.11 20.87 11.28
CA LYS A 27 -11.69 21.55 10.13
C LYS A 27 -10.91 22.83 9.84
N ALA A 28 -10.48 23.00 8.60
CA ALA A 28 -9.86 24.24 8.14
C ALA A 28 -10.90 25.35 7.95
N GLU A 29 -10.47 26.61 7.82
CA GLU A 29 -11.38 27.76 7.66
C GLU A 29 -12.22 27.68 6.37
N ASP A 30 -11.68 27.06 5.32
CA ASP A 30 -12.39 26.82 4.05
C ASP A 30 -13.36 25.64 4.09
N GLY A 31 -13.48 24.97 5.25
CA GLY A 31 -14.37 23.84 5.47
C GLY A 31 -13.78 22.48 5.19
N MET A 32 -12.52 22.38 4.75
CA MET A 32 -11.85 21.09 4.50
C MET A 32 -11.68 20.32 5.79
N GLU A 33 -12.10 19.05 5.78
CA GLU A 33 -11.86 18.09 6.85
C GLU A 33 -10.43 17.55 6.76
N LEU A 34 -9.72 17.57 7.89
CA LEU A 34 -8.31 17.17 7.99
C LEU A 34 -8.20 16.02 8.99
N PRO A 35 -8.35 14.77 8.57
CA PRO A 35 -8.18 13.62 9.45
C PRO A 35 -6.71 13.26 9.59
N LEU A 36 -6.29 12.86 10.80
CA LEU A 36 -5.08 12.07 11.01
C LEU A 36 -5.42 10.84 11.84
N ASN A 37 -4.71 9.76 11.59
CA ASN A 37 -4.84 8.54 12.35
C ASN A 37 -3.49 7.88 12.57
N MET A 38 -3.38 7.10 13.63
CA MET A 38 -2.26 6.23 13.91
C MET A 38 -2.76 4.90 14.42
N SER A 39 -1.98 3.85 14.22
CA SER A 39 -2.35 2.50 14.61
C SER A 39 -1.13 1.78 15.18
N TYR A 40 -1.34 1.10 16.28
CA TYR A 40 -0.36 0.20 16.89
C TYR A 40 -0.90 -1.23 16.77
N PHE A 41 -0.05 -2.14 16.41
CA PHE A 41 -0.39 -3.55 16.23
C PHE A 41 0.66 -4.42 16.94
N ALA A 42 0.20 -5.47 17.63
CA ALA A 42 1.08 -6.50 18.19
C ALA A 42 0.34 -7.84 18.29
N TYR A 43 1.04 -8.95 18.14
CA TYR A 43 0.48 -10.27 18.40
C TYR A 43 0.31 -10.54 19.88
N ASP A 44 1.18 -10.01 20.73
CA ASP A 44 1.02 -10.03 22.19
C ASP A 44 0.70 -8.60 22.67
N PRO A 45 -0.38 -8.38 23.42
CA PRO A 45 -0.71 -7.05 23.94
C PRO A 45 0.40 -6.37 24.74
N LYS A 46 1.30 -7.15 25.36
CA LYS A 46 2.45 -6.61 26.12
C LYS A 46 3.51 -5.93 25.21
N ASP A 47 3.52 -6.26 23.91
CA ASP A 47 4.46 -5.70 22.94
C ASP A 47 3.92 -4.39 22.30
N LEU A 48 2.70 -3.97 22.67
CA LEU A 48 2.20 -2.65 22.33
C LEU A 48 3.04 -1.55 23.00
N PRO A 49 3.17 -0.37 22.39
CA PRO A 49 3.85 0.76 23.00
C PRO A 49 3.26 1.14 24.36
N SER A 50 4.07 1.71 25.22
CA SER A 50 3.62 2.22 26.52
C SER A 50 2.56 3.32 26.38
N ASN A 51 1.73 3.49 27.38
CA ASN A 51 0.74 4.58 27.42
C ASN A 51 1.40 5.96 27.25
N ASP A 52 2.56 6.18 27.87
CA ASP A 52 3.27 7.44 27.74
C ASP A 52 3.70 7.73 26.31
N ARG A 53 4.15 6.71 25.58
CA ARG A 53 4.48 6.82 24.16
C ARG A 53 3.23 7.13 23.34
N MET A 54 2.14 6.41 23.53
CA MET A 54 0.89 6.64 22.79
C MET A 54 0.32 8.03 23.07
N ILE A 55 0.41 8.53 24.32
CA ILE A 55 0.00 9.89 24.68
C ILE A 55 0.90 10.95 24.00
N ALA A 56 2.21 10.71 23.94
CA ALA A 56 3.13 11.62 23.27
C ALA A 56 2.83 11.69 21.76
N ASP A 57 2.60 10.56 21.12
CA ASP A 57 2.26 10.46 19.71
C ASP A 57 0.90 11.12 19.41
N ALA A 58 -0.10 10.97 20.29
CA ALA A 58 -1.39 11.65 20.16
C ALA A 58 -1.25 13.19 20.27
N LYS A 59 -0.41 13.67 21.20
CA LYS A 59 -0.12 15.11 21.30
C LYS A 59 0.61 15.65 20.09
N ASP A 60 1.53 14.88 19.51
CA ASP A 60 2.20 15.24 18.26
C ASP A 60 1.20 15.31 17.10
N MET A 61 0.29 14.33 17.00
CA MET A 61 -0.77 14.34 16.00
C MET A 61 -1.64 15.60 16.05
N VAL A 62 -2.00 16.08 17.25
CA VAL A 62 -2.75 17.33 17.41
C VAL A 62 -1.94 18.54 16.94
N LYS A 63 -0.64 18.60 17.23
CA LYS A 63 0.24 19.68 16.73
C LYS A 63 0.31 19.67 15.20
N ARG A 64 0.48 18.50 14.61
CA ARG A 64 0.53 18.33 13.15
C ARG A 64 -0.79 18.78 12.50
N LEU A 65 -1.94 18.42 13.06
CA LEU A 65 -3.24 18.88 12.58
C LEU A 65 -3.36 20.42 12.65
N THR A 66 -2.85 21.04 13.71
CA THR A 66 -2.89 22.49 13.84
C THR A 66 -2.07 23.18 12.73
N VAL A 67 -0.89 22.65 12.41
CA VAL A 67 -0.06 23.20 11.31
C VAL A 67 -0.71 22.92 9.97
N LEU A 68 -1.27 21.72 9.77
CA LEU A 68 -1.93 21.34 8.53
C LEU A 68 -3.19 22.21 8.24
N ARG A 69 -3.93 22.61 9.29
CA ARG A 69 -5.10 23.49 9.15
C ARG A 69 -4.73 24.82 8.46
N ASP A 70 -3.58 25.35 8.82
CA ASP A 70 -3.11 26.66 8.35
C ASP A 70 -2.27 26.57 7.06
N ALA A 71 -1.99 25.34 6.57
CA ALA A 71 -1.24 25.11 5.35
C ALA A 71 -2.00 25.56 4.09
N PRO A 72 -1.31 26.05 3.04
CA PRO A 72 -1.96 26.46 1.80
C PRO A 72 -2.56 25.29 1.05
N VAL A 73 -3.67 25.54 0.38
CA VAL A 73 -4.25 24.61 -0.61
C VAL A 73 -3.46 24.71 -1.91
N VAL A 74 -3.32 23.59 -2.59
CA VAL A 74 -2.54 23.51 -3.84
C VAL A 74 -3.42 23.50 -5.08
N ASP A 75 -2.84 23.97 -6.19
CA ASP A 75 -3.38 23.80 -7.54
C ASP A 75 -3.00 22.41 -8.10
N PRO A 76 -3.74 21.92 -9.13
CA PRO A 76 -3.39 20.70 -9.85
C PRO A 76 -1.95 20.72 -10.34
N TYR A 77 -1.26 19.59 -10.19
CA TYR A 77 0.16 19.47 -10.49
C TYR A 77 0.46 18.15 -11.19
N THR A 78 1.34 18.18 -12.16
CA THR A 78 1.95 17.00 -12.77
C THR A 78 3.47 17.17 -12.72
N GLY A 79 4.17 16.25 -12.09
CA GLY A 79 5.62 16.33 -11.93
C GLY A 79 6.15 15.24 -11.00
N PRO A 80 7.45 15.28 -10.67
CA PRO A 80 8.10 14.27 -9.87
C PRO A 80 7.66 14.34 -8.41
N ALA A 81 7.68 13.16 -7.76
CA ALA A 81 7.35 13.02 -6.35
C ALA A 81 8.21 11.95 -5.66
N ILE A 82 8.43 12.13 -4.36
CA ILE A 82 8.92 11.11 -3.46
C ILE A 82 7.73 10.63 -2.62
N LEU A 83 7.64 9.32 -2.42
CA LEU A 83 6.74 8.70 -1.48
C LEU A 83 7.55 8.11 -0.32
N SER A 84 7.19 8.42 0.91
CA SER A 84 7.72 7.75 2.10
C SER A 84 7.43 6.25 2.10
N GLY A 85 7.98 5.49 3.02
CA GLY A 85 7.65 4.06 3.17
C GLY A 85 6.15 3.80 3.32
N PRO A 86 5.44 4.45 4.27
CA PRO A 86 3.98 4.33 4.41
C PRO A 86 3.20 4.73 3.15
N ALA A 87 3.58 5.83 2.50
CA ALA A 87 2.95 6.29 1.27
C ALA A 87 3.19 5.32 0.10
N SER A 88 4.42 4.82 -0.05
CA SER A 88 4.77 3.80 -1.04
C SER A 88 4.00 2.50 -0.81
N GLY A 89 3.82 2.08 0.45
CA GLY A 89 3.06 0.88 0.78
C GLY A 89 1.62 0.94 0.27
N VAL A 90 0.89 2.02 0.53
CA VAL A 90 -0.47 2.23 0.02
C VAL A 90 -0.47 2.39 -1.51
N PHE A 91 0.47 3.15 -2.05
CA PHE A 91 0.61 3.32 -3.50
C PHE A 91 0.78 1.98 -4.22
N PHE A 92 1.74 1.14 -3.82
CA PHE A 92 1.92 -0.18 -4.42
C PHE A 92 0.74 -1.12 -4.18
N HIS A 93 0.06 -1.03 -3.02
CA HIS A 93 -1.17 -1.77 -2.78
C HIS A 93 -2.24 -1.46 -3.84
N GLU A 94 -2.46 -0.18 -4.15
CA GLU A 94 -3.49 0.25 -5.09
C GLU A 94 -3.11 0.07 -6.55
N ILE A 95 -1.91 0.54 -6.95
CA ILE A 95 -1.52 0.51 -8.36
C ILE A 95 -1.12 -0.87 -8.84
N PHE A 96 -0.54 -1.68 -7.95
CA PHE A 96 0.05 -2.97 -8.30
C PHE A 96 -0.68 -4.14 -7.65
N GLY A 97 -0.83 -4.12 -6.34
CA GLY A 97 -1.33 -5.24 -5.55
C GLY A 97 -2.70 -5.74 -5.99
N HIS A 98 -3.66 -4.86 -6.19
CA HIS A 98 -4.99 -5.27 -6.67
C HIS A 98 -4.98 -5.80 -8.10
N ARG A 99 -4.02 -5.43 -8.93
CA ARG A 99 -3.92 -5.88 -10.33
C ARG A 99 -3.25 -7.23 -10.50
N ILE A 100 -2.64 -7.74 -9.45
CA ILE A 100 -2.08 -9.10 -9.39
C ILE A 100 -3.02 -10.10 -8.69
N GLU A 101 -4.20 -9.68 -8.24
CA GLU A 101 -5.24 -10.55 -7.70
C GLU A 101 -5.94 -11.29 -8.85
N GLY A 102 -5.66 -12.59 -9.02
CA GLY A 102 -6.06 -13.39 -10.19
C GLY A 102 -7.55 -13.35 -10.53
N HIS A 103 -8.45 -13.28 -9.52
CA HIS A 103 -9.89 -13.21 -9.79
C HIS A 103 -10.29 -11.96 -10.58
N ARG A 104 -9.60 -10.83 -10.41
CA ARG A 104 -9.86 -9.58 -11.14
C ARG A 104 -9.52 -9.71 -12.62
N LEU A 105 -8.47 -10.49 -12.93
CA LEU A 105 -8.06 -10.76 -14.31
C LEU A 105 -9.09 -11.61 -15.07
N LYS A 106 -9.91 -12.39 -14.37
CA LYS A 106 -11.03 -13.14 -14.94
C LYS A 106 -12.19 -12.21 -15.30
N GLY A 107 -12.39 -11.15 -14.52
CA GLY A 107 -13.47 -10.16 -14.69
C GLY A 107 -13.11 -8.95 -15.55
N GLY A 108 -11.98 -8.99 -16.30
CA GLY A 108 -11.63 -7.91 -17.22
C GLY A 108 -10.48 -6.99 -16.79
N GLY A 109 -9.74 -7.33 -15.72
CA GLY A 109 -8.51 -6.61 -15.35
C GLY A 109 -7.40 -6.80 -16.39
N GLU A 110 -7.19 -5.81 -17.26
CA GLU A 110 -6.31 -5.98 -18.43
C GLU A 110 -4.84 -5.63 -18.20
N THR A 111 -4.51 -4.83 -17.17
CA THR A 111 -3.16 -4.22 -17.01
C THR A 111 -2.03 -5.25 -17.08
N PHE A 112 -2.14 -6.37 -16.36
CA PHE A 112 -1.08 -7.38 -16.28
C PHE A 112 -1.43 -8.72 -16.93
N LYS A 113 -2.64 -8.91 -17.40
CA LYS A 113 -3.16 -10.19 -17.88
C LYS A 113 -2.27 -10.88 -18.91
N LYS A 114 -1.69 -10.11 -19.83
CA LYS A 114 -0.83 -10.61 -20.91
C LYS A 114 0.66 -10.32 -20.72
N LYS A 115 1.05 -9.82 -19.52
CA LYS A 115 2.41 -9.34 -19.25
C LYS A 115 3.29 -10.32 -18.48
N VAL A 116 2.84 -11.55 -18.29
CA VAL A 116 3.68 -12.59 -17.67
C VAL A 116 4.90 -12.85 -18.55
N GLY A 117 6.09 -12.75 -17.94
CA GLY A 117 7.37 -12.83 -18.63
C GLY A 117 7.89 -11.49 -19.17
N GLU A 118 7.12 -10.41 -19.07
CA GLU A 118 7.53 -9.07 -19.48
C GLU A 118 8.07 -8.24 -18.31
N LEU A 119 8.91 -7.25 -18.65
CA LEU A 119 9.37 -6.23 -17.70
C LEU A 119 8.20 -5.29 -17.38
N VAL A 120 7.80 -5.22 -16.10
CA VAL A 120 6.69 -4.37 -15.61
C VAL A 120 7.16 -3.33 -14.57
N LEU A 121 8.35 -3.50 -14.03
CA LEU A 121 9.04 -2.58 -13.13
C LEU A 121 10.52 -2.50 -13.53
N PRO A 122 11.30 -1.53 -13.03
CA PRO A 122 12.75 -1.52 -13.21
C PRO A 122 13.39 -2.86 -12.80
N ALA A 123 14.47 -3.25 -13.47
CA ALA A 123 15.07 -4.59 -13.31
C ALA A 123 15.66 -4.85 -11.90
N ASP A 124 15.88 -3.83 -11.13
CA ASP A 124 16.34 -3.91 -9.74
C ASP A 124 15.20 -4.15 -8.73
N PHE A 125 13.92 -4.17 -9.17
CA PHE A 125 12.77 -4.37 -8.31
C PHE A 125 12.40 -5.84 -8.17
N GLN A 126 12.06 -6.20 -6.90
CA GLN A 126 11.48 -7.46 -6.50
C GLN A 126 10.14 -7.18 -5.81
N VAL A 127 9.08 -7.89 -6.17
CA VAL A 127 7.78 -7.79 -5.51
C VAL A 127 7.27 -9.17 -5.18
N TYR A 128 6.92 -9.39 -3.92
CA TYR A 128 6.33 -10.65 -3.49
C TYR A 128 5.23 -10.45 -2.45
N CYS A 129 4.33 -11.43 -2.38
CA CYS A 129 3.40 -11.56 -1.29
C CYS A 129 3.76 -12.79 -0.46
N ASP A 130 4.00 -12.60 0.84
CA ASP A 130 4.35 -13.71 1.72
C ASP A 130 3.47 -13.73 2.99
N PRO A 131 2.43 -14.57 3.00
CA PRO A 131 1.58 -14.71 4.17
C PRO A 131 2.26 -15.46 5.34
N THR A 132 3.41 -16.07 5.13
CA THR A 132 4.14 -16.80 6.18
C THR A 132 5.08 -15.90 6.98
N LEU A 133 5.30 -14.66 6.55
CA LEU A 133 6.06 -13.66 7.30
C LEU A 133 5.25 -13.14 8.47
N ARG A 134 5.75 -13.36 9.68
CA ARG A 134 5.16 -12.81 10.90
C ARG A 134 5.68 -11.40 11.23
N SER A 135 6.88 -11.11 10.81
CA SER A 135 7.52 -9.81 10.97
C SER A 135 8.44 -9.49 9.79
N TYR A 136 8.69 -8.20 9.54
CA TYR A 136 9.61 -7.71 8.54
C TYR A 136 10.27 -6.42 9.05
N ALA A 137 11.59 -6.31 8.92
CA ALA A 137 12.37 -5.16 9.37
C ALA A 137 12.07 -4.70 10.81
N GLY A 138 11.78 -5.66 11.72
CA GLY A 138 11.49 -5.37 13.12
C GLY A 138 10.01 -5.08 13.44
N GLU A 139 9.15 -4.97 12.44
CA GLU A 139 7.72 -4.72 12.59
C GLU A 139 6.91 -6.02 12.45
N GLU A 140 5.92 -6.23 13.32
CA GLU A 140 4.98 -7.35 13.21
C GLU A 140 3.96 -7.08 12.10
N LEU A 141 3.70 -8.11 11.28
CA LEU A 141 2.89 -8.01 10.07
C LEU A 141 1.49 -8.61 10.27
N ASN A 142 0.47 -7.82 10.00
CA ASN A 142 -0.93 -8.23 10.13
C ASN A 142 -1.41 -9.19 9.02
N GLY A 143 -0.67 -9.32 7.92
CA GLY A 143 -1.00 -10.20 6.79
C GLY A 143 -0.57 -11.68 6.99
N PHE A 144 -0.11 -12.08 8.18
CA PHE A 144 0.34 -13.43 8.47
C PHE A 144 -0.81 -14.44 8.58
N TYR A 145 -0.69 -15.60 7.91
CA TYR A 145 -1.50 -16.79 8.11
C TYR A 145 -0.77 -18.03 7.54
N LEU A 146 -1.19 -19.22 7.99
CA LEU A 146 -0.60 -20.50 7.54
C LEU A 146 -1.44 -21.22 6.49
N TYR A 147 -2.75 -21.02 6.53
CA TYR A 147 -3.71 -21.52 5.54
C TYR A 147 -4.66 -20.41 5.16
N ASP A 148 -5.01 -20.32 3.89
CA ASP A 148 -5.99 -19.35 3.41
C ASP A 148 -7.44 -19.75 3.82
N ASP A 149 -8.42 -18.92 3.48
CA ASP A 149 -9.82 -19.16 3.87
C ASP A 149 -10.51 -20.26 3.03
N GLN A 150 -9.76 -20.90 2.12
CA GLN A 150 -10.17 -22.06 1.36
C GLN A 150 -9.43 -23.36 1.79
N GLY A 151 -8.65 -23.30 2.88
CA GLY A 151 -7.89 -24.41 3.42
C GLY A 151 -6.62 -24.75 2.64
N VAL A 152 -6.19 -23.90 1.73
CA VAL A 152 -4.95 -24.08 0.97
C VAL A 152 -3.77 -23.55 1.79
N LYS A 153 -2.69 -24.34 1.88
CA LYS A 153 -1.48 -23.93 2.59
C LYS A 153 -0.88 -22.68 1.97
N ALA A 154 -0.65 -21.68 2.79
CA ALA A 154 -0.05 -20.42 2.38
C ALA A 154 1.41 -20.60 1.96
N ARG A 155 1.84 -19.88 0.94
CA ARG A 155 3.23 -19.83 0.50
C ARG A 155 3.59 -18.43 0.01
N ARG A 156 4.88 -18.12 0.02
CA ARG A 156 5.41 -16.95 -0.68
C ARG A 156 5.14 -17.08 -2.19
N VAL A 157 4.74 -15.97 -2.79
CA VAL A 157 4.54 -15.81 -4.23
C VAL A 157 5.42 -14.67 -4.71
N ASP A 158 6.44 -14.98 -5.50
CA ASP A 158 7.30 -13.99 -6.15
C ASP A 158 6.60 -13.47 -7.40
N VAL A 159 5.88 -12.37 -7.23
CA VAL A 159 5.04 -11.77 -8.28
C VAL A 159 5.91 -11.10 -9.35
N VAL A 160 6.93 -10.35 -8.92
CA VAL A 160 7.93 -9.76 -9.80
C VAL A 160 9.32 -10.18 -9.33
N LYS A 161 10.11 -10.63 -10.26
CA LYS A 161 11.52 -10.95 -10.04
C LYS A 161 12.36 -10.28 -11.12
N ASP A 162 13.34 -9.47 -10.69
CA ASP A 162 14.20 -8.70 -11.58
C ASP A 162 13.37 -7.81 -12.54
N GLY A 163 12.35 -7.15 -12.03
CA GLY A 163 11.41 -6.32 -12.78
C GLY A 163 10.40 -7.08 -13.64
N ILE A 164 10.54 -8.40 -13.80
CA ILE A 164 9.73 -9.23 -14.70
C ILE A 164 8.56 -9.87 -13.94
N LEU A 165 7.34 -9.70 -14.46
CA LEU A 165 6.14 -10.34 -13.91
C LEU A 165 6.22 -11.86 -14.06
N ARG A 166 6.00 -12.60 -12.97
CA ARG A 166 6.14 -14.06 -12.92
C ARG A 166 4.84 -14.79 -12.63
N GLU A 167 4.10 -14.34 -11.64
CA GLU A 167 2.96 -15.06 -11.10
C GLU A 167 1.89 -14.08 -10.58
N PHE A 168 0.66 -14.56 -10.42
CA PHE A 168 -0.45 -13.86 -9.80
C PHE A 168 -0.79 -14.47 -8.44
N LEU A 169 -1.48 -13.71 -7.60
CA LEU A 169 -2.07 -14.24 -6.37
C LEU A 169 -3.33 -15.01 -6.73
N MET A 170 -3.38 -16.31 -6.36
CA MET A 170 -4.43 -17.22 -6.78
C MET A 170 -5.21 -17.77 -5.60
N SER A 171 -6.53 -17.66 -5.68
CA SER A 171 -7.49 -18.46 -4.93
C SER A 171 -7.79 -19.76 -5.66
N ARG A 172 -8.76 -20.55 -5.21
CA ARG A 172 -9.22 -21.76 -5.93
C ARG A 172 -10.01 -21.44 -7.21
N VAL A 173 -10.28 -20.15 -7.48
CA VAL A 173 -10.82 -19.71 -8.77
C VAL A 173 -9.69 -19.74 -9.80
N PRO A 174 -9.75 -20.65 -10.81
CA PRO A 174 -8.66 -20.77 -11.78
C PRO A 174 -8.63 -19.60 -12.78
N LEU A 175 -7.44 -19.27 -13.22
CA LEU A 175 -7.18 -18.37 -14.34
C LEU A 175 -6.45 -19.14 -15.44
N ASP A 176 -6.63 -18.75 -16.70
CA ASP A 176 -5.87 -19.34 -17.81
C ASP A 176 -4.36 -19.20 -17.60
N GLY A 177 -3.65 -20.32 -17.74
CA GLY A 177 -2.23 -20.42 -17.37
C GLY A 177 -1.94 -20.57 -15.86
N PHE A 178 -2.92 -20.34 -14.98
CA PHE A 178 -2.79 -20.43 -13.52
C PHE A 178 -3.96 -21.21 -12.91
N PRO A 179 -4.00 -22.56 -13.08
CA PRO A 179 -5.15 -23.36 -12.68
C PRO A 179 -5.25 -23.65 -11.19
N HIS A 180 -4.18 -23.40 -10.41
CA HIS A 180 -4.09 -23.81 -9.01
C HIS A 180 -4.00 -22.60 -8.07
N SER A 181 -4.62 -22.73 -6.89
CA SER A 181 -4.41 -21.79 -5.78
C SER A 181 -2.97 -21.81 -5.29
N ASN A 182 -2.48 -20.66 -4.88
CA ASN A 182 -1.19 -20.52 -4.20
C ASN A 182 -1.32 -20.02 -2.75
N GLY A 183 -2.50 -20.27 -2.15
CA GLY A 183 -2.75 -19.96 -0.75
C GLY A 183 -3.09 -18.48 -0.50
N HIS A 184 -3.69 -17.82 -1.48
CA HIS A 184 -4.12 -16.42 -1.37
C HIS A 184 -5.65 -16.25 -1.52
N GLY A 185 -6.42 -17.31 -1.27
CA GLY A 185 -7.88 -17.26 -1.21
C GLY A 185 -8.37 -16.68 0.11
N ARG A 186 -8.79 -15.39 0.13
CA ARG A 186 -9.19 -14.68 1.34
C ARG A 186 -10.55 -14.05 1.18
N THR A 187 -11.29 -13.94 2.29
CA THR A 187 -12.59 -13.26 2.34
C THR A 187 -12.56 -12.07 3.29
N ALA A 188 -13.34 -11.06 2.98
CA ALA A 188 -13.65 -9.95 3.86
C ALA A 188 -15.09 -10.11 4.37
N GLY A 189 -15.25 -10.67 5.60
CA GLY A 189 -16.50 -10.58 6.32
C GLY A 189 -17.70 -11.33 5.72
N GLY A 190 -17.54 -12.62 5.34
CA GLY A 190 -18.68 -13.50 5.00
C GLY A 190 -19.03 -13.61 3.52
N GLY A 191 -18.25 -13.04 2.64
CA GLY A 191 -18.34 -13.30 1.18
C GLY A 191 -17.56 -14.54 0.75
N ASP A 192 -17.64 -14.89 -0.52
CA ASP A 192 -16.82 -15.95 -1.09
C ASP A 192 -15.33 -15.56 -1.09
N PRO A 193 -14.42 -16.50 -0.76
CA PRO A 193 -12.98 -16.24 -0.83
C PRO A 193 -12.53 -15.95 -2.27
N VAL A 194 -11.82 -14.85 -2.45
CA VAL A 194 -11.22 -14.44 -3.72
C VAL A 194 -9.70 -14.25 -3.54
N SER A 195 -8.97 -14.13 -4.64
CA SER A 195 -7.54 -13.85 -4.58
C SER A 195 -7.29 -12.50 -3.92
N ARG A 196 -6.48 -12.46 -2.87
CA ARG A 196 -6.16 -11.24 -2.11
C ARG A 196 -4.69 -11.15 -1.80
N GLN A 197 -4.22 -9.91 -1.63
CA GLN A 197 -2.90 -9.64 -1.10
C GLN A 197 -2.76 -10.21 0.33
N SER A 198 -1.54 -10.57 0.68
CA SER A 198 -1.10 -10.85 2.04
C SER A 198 -0.12 -9.77 2.49
N ASN A 199 1.03 -10.12 3.07
CA ASN A 199 2.10 -9.16 3.26
C ASN A 199 2.76 -8.89 1.90
N LEU A 200 2.40 -7.77 1.29
CA LEU A 200 3.01 -7.28 0.04
C LEU A 200 4.33 -6.58 0.39
N VAL A 201 5.43 -7.09 -0.15
CA VAL A 201 6.77 -6.54 0.05
C VAL A 201 7.34 -6.11 -1.29
N VAL A 202 7.88 -4.91 -1.33
CA VAL A 202 8.58 -4.34 -2.48
C VAL A 202 10.02 -4.04 -2.06
N GLU A 203 10.95 -4.61 -2.75
CA GLU A 203 12.39 -4.48 -2.50
C GLU A 203 13.11 -4.02 -3.77
N THR A 204 14.24 -3.36 -3.59
CA THR A 204 15.17 -3.03 -4.69
C THR A 204 16.58 -3.47 -4.33
N THR A 205 17.34 -3.88 -5.34
CA THR A 205 18.78 -4.17 -5.21
C THR A 205 19.64 -2.92 -5.35
N ALA A 206 19.04 -1.77 -5.72
CA ALA A 206 19.70 -0.47 -5.85
C ALA A 206 19.04 0.57 -4.94
N PRO A 207 19.09 0.41 -3.61
CA PRO A 207 18.45 1.34 -2.69
C PRO A 207 19.15 2.70 -2.68
N HIS A 208 18.35 3.75 -2.53
CA HIS A 208 18.81 5.12 -2.33
C HIS A 208 18.48 5.60 -0.93
N THR A 209 19.34 6.42 -0.37
CA THR A 209 19.07 7.15 0.87
C THR A 209 18.01 8.23 0.63
N GLU A 210 17.35 8.69 1.69
CA GLU A 210 16.39 9.81 1.59
C GLU A 210 17.03 11.08 1.01
N ALA A 211 18.29 11.35 1.36
CA ALA A 211 19.04 12.48 0.81
C ALA A 211 19.31 12.36 -0.70
N GLU A 212 19.62 11.15 -1.16
CA GLU A 212 19.77 10.87 -2.61
C GLU A 212 18.45 11.01 -3.34
N LEU A 213 17.36 10.44 -2.81
CA LEU A 213 16.02 10.58 -3.39
C LEU A 213 15.61 12.05 -3.47
N ARG A 214 15.92 12.85 -2.44
CA ARG A 214 15.66 14.30 -2.47
C ARG A 214 16.46 15.01 -3.57
N SER A 215 17.72 14.67 -3.74
CA SER A 215 18.55 15.20 -4.82
C SER A 215 18.00 14.83 -6.19
N MET A 216 17.62 13.57 -6.38
CA MET A 216 16.99 13.08 -7.62
C MET A 216 15.66 13.80 -7.91
N LEU A 217 14.83 14.06 -6.88
CA LEU A 217 13.59 14.83 -7.02
C LEU A 217 13.85 16.24 -7.55
N ILE A 218 14.85 16.93 -6.96
CA ILE A 218 15.22 18.29 -7.34
C ILE A 218 15.77 18.32 -8.77
N GLU A 219 16.60 17.37 -9.15
CA GLU A 219 17.14 17.25 -10.50
C GLU A 219 16.05 17.00 -11.53
N GLU A 220 15.13 16.07 -11.24
CA GLU A 220 14.02 15.76 -12.14
C GLU A 220 13.03 16.92 -12.25
N ALA A 221 12.75 17.61 -11.16
CA ALA A 221 11.93 18.81 -11.17
C ALA A 221 12.55 19.94 -12.04
N LYS A 222 13.85 20.18 -11.91
CA LYS A 222 14.58 21.12 -12.78
C LYS A 222 14.52 20.73 -14.24
N LYS A 223 14.74 19.44 -14.55
CA LYS A 223 14.70 18.91 -15.91
C LYS A 223 13.32 19.08 -16.55
N GLN A 224 12.25 18.96 -15.77
CA GLN A 224 10.87 19.19 -16.20
C GLN A 224 10.44 20.67 -16.16
N GLY A 225 11.34 21.60 -15.79
CA GLY A 225 11.04 23.02 -15.69
C GLY A 225 10.06 23.36 -14.54
N LYS A 226 10.05 22.54 -13.48
CA LYS A 226 9.21 22.75 -12.30
C LYS A 226 9.97 23.50 -11.22
N GLU A 227 9.26 24.32 -10.44
CA GLU A 227 9.82 25.04 -9.30
C GLU A 227 10.00 24.15 -8.07
N TYR A 228 9.24 23.04 -8.00
CA TYR A 228 9.25 22.09 -6.89
C TYR A 228 8.86 20.69 -7.35
N GLY A 229 9.14 19.69 -6.50
CA GLY A 229 8.53 18.37 -6.52
C GLY A 229 7.77 18.11 -5.22
N TYR A 230 6.95 17.07 -5.15
CA TYR A 230 6.23 16.73 -3.93
C TYR A 230 6.93 15.63 -3.14
N TYR A 231 6.79 15.69 -1.80
CA TYR A 231 7.09 14.62 -0.86
C TYR A 231 5.82 14.21 -0.13
N PHE A 232 5.32 13.03 -0.42
CA PHE A 232 4.18 12.41 0.25
C PHE A 232 4.68 11.66 1.47
N LYS A 233 4.52 12.25 2.65
CA LYS A 233 5.03 11.71 3.91
C LYS A 233 4.08 10.71 4.53
N GLU A 234 2.79 11.04 4.58
CA GLU A 234 1.74 10.17 5.12
C GLU A 234 0.51 10.16 4.22
N VAL A 235 -0.13 9.00 4.19
CA VAL A 235 -1.38 8.76 3.47
C VAL A 235 -2.35 8.01 4.38
N THR A 236 -3.64 8.15 4.17
CA THR A 236 -4.67 7.46 4.98
C THR A 236 -5.21 6.22 4.29
N SER A 237 -5.45 6.28 3.01
CA SER A 237 -6.14 5.24 2.24
C SER A 237 -5.90 5.41 0.76
N GLY A 238 -6.43 4.48 -0.01
CA GLY A 238 -6.50 4.56 -1.46
C GLY A 238 -7.65 3.72 -1.99
N PHE A 239 -7.88 3.82 -3.27
CA PHE A 239 -8.74 2.90 -4.01
C PHE A 239 -8.26 2.77 -5.45
N THR A 240 -8.65 1.67 -6.08
CA THR A 240 -8.32 1.42 -7.48
C THR A 240 -9.53 0.88 -8.23
N LEU A 241 -9.67 1.29 -9.49
CA LEU A 241 -10.65 0.78 -10.43
C LEU A 241 -9.93 -0.12 -11.43
N THR A 242 -10.32 -1.39 -11.48
CA THR A 242 -9.67 -2.42 -12.32
C THR A 242 -10.62 -3.05 -13.36
N GLY A 243 -11.86 -2.57 -13.46
CA GLY A 243 -12.93 -3.17 -14.28
C GLY A 243 -12.89 -2.78 -15.75
N GLU A 244 -13.53 -3.61 -16.60
CA GLU A 244 -13.91 -3.29 -17.99
C GLU A 244 -15.14 -2.38 -18.02
N GLY A 245 -15.35 -1.71 -19.15
CA GLY A 245 -16.63 -1.06 -19.43
C GLY A 245 -16.69 0.43 -19.20
N GLY A 246 -15.65 1.18 -19.62
CA GLY A 246 -15.68 2.66 -19.66
C GLY A 246 -15.29 3.33 -18.34
N SER A 247 -15.03 2.57 -17.30
CA SER A 247 -14.35 3.08 -16.12
C SER A 247 -12.87 3.24 -16.43
N LEU A 248 -12.34 4.43 -16.19
CA LEU A 248 -10.91 4.69 -16.28
C LEU A 248 -10.18 3.69 -15.36
N ASN A 249 -9.22 2.95 -15.91
CA ASN A 249 -8.28 2.14 -15.11
C ASN A 249 -7.40 3.11 -14.31
N SER A 250 -7.83 3.46 -13.13
CA SER A 250 -7.24 4.53 -12.32
C SER A 250 -7.05 4.10 -10.89
N PHE A 251 -6.17 4.81 -10.21
CA PHE A 251 -6.01 4.72 -8.77
C PHE A 251 -6.10 6.12 -8.15
N ASN A 252 -6.45 6.14 -6.88
CA ASN A 252 -6.37 7.31 -6.02
C ASN A 252 -5.68 6.89 -4.72
N VAL A 253 -4.78 7.73 -4.22
CA VAL A 253 -4.25 7.65 -2.86
C VAL A 253 -4.54 8.98 -2.19
N THR A 254 -5.12 8.93 -0.99
CA THR A 254 -5.50 10.12 -0.22
C THR A 254 -4.39 10.47 0.76
N PRO A 255 -3.57 11.48 0.45
CA PRO A 255 -2.50 11.92 1.32
C PRO A 255 -3.02 12.67 2.54
N LEU A 256 -2.24 12.60 3.63
CA LEU A 256 -2.48 13.34 4.86
C LEU A 256 -1.46 14.45 5.07
N GLU A 257 -0.20 14.18 4.74
CA GLU A 257 0.91 15.09 4.98
C GLU A 257 1.80 15.13 3.73
N VAL A 258 1.81 16.28 3.05
CA VAL A 258 2.50 16.49 1.79
C VAL A 258 3.33 17.78 1.85
N TYR A 259 4.54 17.71 1.33
CA TYR A 259 5.45 18.86 1.29
C TYR A 259 5.85 19.17 -0.15
N ARG A 260 5.93 20.47 -0.47
CA ARG A 260 6.70 20.96 -1.63
C ARG A 260 8.17 21.00 -1.27
N ILE A 261 9.00 20.37 -2.09
CA ILE A 261 10.46 20.47 -2.03
C ILE A 261 10.92 21.33 -3.19
N TYR A 262 11.41 22.52 -2.88
CA TYR A 262 11.76 23.53 -3.87
C TYR A 262 13.15 23.30 -4.48
N VAL A 263 13.28 23.59 -5.77
CA VAL A 263 14.54 23.42 -6.52
C VAL A 263 15.58 24.50 -6.23
N ASP A 264 15.18 25.61 -5.64
CA ASP A 264 16.06 26.74 -5.26
C ASP A 264 16.63 26.62 -3.84
N GLY A 265 16.24 25.57 -3.09
CA GLY A 265 16.76 25.30 -1.74
C GLY A 265 16.09 26.09 -0.63
N ARG A 266 15.00 26.82 -0.89
CA ARG A 266 14.19 27.39 0.18
C ARG A 266 13.56 26.29 1.04
N PRO A 267 13.09 26.57 2.26
CA PRO A 267 12.49 25.59 3.16
C PRO A 267 11.31 24.84 2.53
N ASP A 268 11.17 23.58 2.89
CA ASP A 268 10.02 22.78 2.48
C ASP A 268 8.72 23.37 3.03
N GLU A 269 7.67 23.32 2.23
CA GLU A 269 6.37 23.88 2.57
C GLU A 269 5.33 22.78 2.72
N LEU A 270 4.74 22.65 3.92
CA LEU A 270 3.59 21.78 4.13
C LEU A 270 2.39 22.33 3.35
N VAL A 271 1.65 21.46 2.66
CA VAL A 271 0.49 21.79 1.84
C VAL A 271 -0.66 20.84 2.11
N ARG A 272 -1.88 21.23 1.72
CA ARG A 272 -3.09 20.41 1.86
C ARG A 272 -3.95 20.43 0.60
N GLY A 273 -4.96 19.57 0.56
CA GLY A 273 -5.86 19.45 -0.59
C GLY A 273 -5.23 18.72 -1.77
N VAL A 274 -4.31 17.79 -1.49
CA VAL A 274 -3.62 16.98 -2.50
C VAL A 274 -4.25 15.60 -2.56
N ASP A 275 -4.61 15.16 -3.76
CA ASP A 275 -4.90 13.76 -4.09
C ASP A 275 -3.85 13.24 -5.07
N LEU A 276 -3.37 12.04 -4.85
CA LEU A 276 -2.47 11.36 -5.79
C LEU A 276 -3.30 10.46 -6.71
N ILE A 277 -3.48 10.89 -7.95
CA ILE A 277 -4.33 10.24 -8.93
C ILE A 277 -3.50 9.88 -10.16
N GLY A 278 -3.75 8.74 -10.74
CA GLY A 278 -3.11 8.33 -11.98
C GLY A 278 -3.74 7.10 -12.62
N THR A 279 -3.22 6.76 -13.79
CA THR A 279 -3.46 5.47 -14.43
C THR A 279 -2.24 4.59 -14.20
N PRO A 280 -2.44 3.34 -13.75
CA PRO A 280 -1.30 2.41 -13.68
C PRO A 280 -0.81 2.08 -15.08
N LEU A 281 0.43 1.79 -15.21
CA LEU A 281 1.26 1.47 -16.37
C LEU A 281 0.54 0.95 -17.62
#